data_9e5fa2da4ebf04f6e790d94ccc47deb7
#
_entry.id   9e5fa2da4ebf04f6e790d94ccc47deb7
#
_cell.length_a   1.000
_cell.length_b   1.000
_cell.length_c   1.000
_cell.angle_alpha   90.00
_cell.angle_beta   90.00
_cell.angle_gamma   90.00
#
_symmetry.space_group_name_H-M   'P 1'
#
loop_
_entity.id
_entity.type
_entity.pdbx_description
1 polymer ?
#
loop_
_entity_poly.entity_id
_entity_poly.type
_entity_poly.pdbx_seq_one_letter_code
_entity_poly.pdbx_strand_id
1 'polypeptide(L)'
;MDATTTYLLRLADTCLIHSQRLSEWAGHAPVLEEDLALSNIALDLLGQARALLTHAGAVEGAGRDEDELAFLREERDYRNVVLVELPNAAASPSDGNGRDFALTVVRNAAVAIWLELLYERLQTSADTELAGIAAKSVKEVRYHRQHSSDWLVRLGDGTAGSQARMQAALNVLTPYFNELFVVEGVDGVGPAWGELEPEWRARWAALLQEATLTPPRDSAMQTRGIDGIHSEHMGHLLGTMQYLQRAYPGGVW
;
A
#
# COMPACT_ATOMS: atom_id res chain seq x y z
N MET A 1 -5.16 -15.01 -17.40
CA MET A 1 -5.64 -13.66 -17.00
C MET A 1 -5.08 -12.70 -18.03
N ASP A 2 -5.90 -11.80 -18.57
CA ASP A 2 -5.42 -10.78 -19.52
C ASP A 2 -4.61 -9.69 -18.81
N ALA A 3 -3.90 -8.84 -19.59
CA ALA A 3 -3.00 -7.84 -19.05
C ALA A 3 -3.76 -6.75 -18.24
N THR A 4 -4.95 -6.35 -18.70
CA THR A 4 -5.77 -5.34 -18.03
C THR A 4 -6.23 -5.83 -16.66
N THR A 5 -6.80 -7.03 -16.59
CA THR A 5 -7.22 -7.65 -15.32
C THR A 5 -6.03 -7.78 -14.37
N THR A 6 -4.87 -8.20 -14.86
CA THR A 6 -3.65 -8.32 -14.04
C THR A 6 -3.22 -6.98 -13.48
N TYR A 7 -3.23 -5.92 -14.30
CA TYR A 7 -2.88 -4.56 -13.89
C TYR A 7 -3.83 -4.03 -12.80
N LEU A 8 -5.15 -4.20 -13.00
CA LEU A 8 -6.16 -3.81 -12.03
C LEU A 8 -6.01 -4.55 -10.70
N LEU A 9 -5.76 -5.87 -10.73
CA LEU A 9 -5.56 -6.67 -9.53
C LEU A 9 -4.29 -6.28 -8.77
N ARG A 10 -3.18 -5.97 -9.46
CA ARG A 10 -1.95 -5.50 -8.80
C ARG A 10 -2.19 -4.22 -8.01
N LEU A 11 -2.93 -3.28 -8.57
CA LEU A 11 -3.26 -2.04 -7.89
C LEU A 11 -4.29 -2.26 -6.77
N ALA A 12 -5.36 -3.02 -7.04
CA ALA A 12 -6.42 -3.33 -6.09
C ALA A 12 -5.88 -4.07 -4.85
N ASP A 13 -5.09 -5.12 -5.07
CA ASP A 13 -4.53 -5.92 -3.99
C ASP A 13 -3.54 -5.11 -3.15
N THR A 14 -2.75 -4.24 -3.78
CA THR A 14 -1.85 -3.33 -3.05
C THR A 14 -2.63 -2.41 -2.12
N CYS A 15 -3.74 -1.83 -2.58
CA CYS A 15 -4.62 -1.01 -1.72
C CYS A 15 -5.29 -1.85 -0.63
N LEU A 16 -5.81 -3.05 -0.95
CA LEU A 16 -6.50 -3.93 -0.02
C LEU A 16 -5.57 -4.38 1.13
N ILE A 17 -4.39 -4.91 0.80
CA ILE A 17 -3.45 -5.41 1.79
C ILE A 17 -2.87 -4.27 2.63
N HIS A 18 -2.61 -3.09 2.02
CA HIS A 18 -2.19 -1.91 2.77
C HIS A 18 -3.27 -1.44 3.76
N SER A 19 -4.54 -1.42 3.34
CA SER A 19 -5.69 -1.13 4.20
C SER A 19 -5.72 -2.06 5.42
N GLN A 20 -5.52 -3.37 5.22
CA GLN A 20 -5.50 -4.34 6.32
C GLN A 20 -4.38 -4.05 7.34
N ARG A 21 -3.17 -3.71 6.87
CA ARG A 21 -2.07 -3.34 7.76
C ARG A 21 -2.33 -2.06 8.54
N LEU A 22 -3.01 -1.09 7.94
CA LEU A 22 -3.39 0.14 8.66
C LEU A 22 -4.50 -0.11 9.67
N SER A 23 -5.47 -0.97 9.35
CA SER A 23 -6.55 -1.35 10.26
C SER A 23 -6.06 -2.00 11.56
N GLU A 24 -4.86 -2.61 11.56
CA GLU A 24 -4.24 -3.14 12.78
C GLU A 24 -3.94 -2.07 13.84
N TRP A 25 -3.93 -0.78 13.46
CA TRP A 25 -3.72 0.33 14.39
C TRP A 25 -4.98 0.74 15.14
N ALA A 26 -6.19 0.29 14.75
CA ALA A 26 -7.43 0.64 15.42
C ALA A 26 -7.39 0.26 16.91
N GLY A 27 -7.49 1.24 17.79
CA GLY A 27 -7.35 1.08 19.24
C GLY A 27 -5.91 0.94 19.74
N HIS A 28 -4.90 1.14 18.90
CA HIS A 28 -3.49 0.90 19.23
C HIS A 28 -2.53 2.02 18.81
N ALA A 29 -3.02 3.06 18.13
CA ALA A 29 -2.19 4.18 17.71
C ALA A 29 -1.65 4.99 18.91
N PRO A 30 -0.54 5.73 18.75
CA PRO A 30 0.10 6.44 19.85
C PRO A 30 -0.77 7.55 20.46
N VAL A 31 -1.70 8.12 19.71
CA VAL A 31 -2.68 9.12 20.16
C VAL A 31 -3.99 8.94 19.39
N LEU A 32 -5.10 9.43 19.95
CA LEU A 32 -6.44 9.25 19.39
C LEU A 32 -6.58 9.82 17.98
N GLU A 33 -5.97 10.96 17.72
CA GLU A 33 -6.00 11.61 16.41
C GLU A 33 -5.38 10.74 15.32
N GLU A 34 -4.31 10.03 15.67
CA GLU A 34 -3.65 9.10 14.74
C GLU A 34 -4.44 7.80 14.55
N ASP A 35 -5.11 7.33 15.59
CA ASP A 35 -6.02 6.20 15.48
C ASP A 35 -7.12 6.48 14.46
N LEU A 36 -7.75 7.65 14.56
CA LEU A 36 -8.76 8.10 13.61
C LEU A 36 -8.20 8.35 12.21
N ALA A 37 -7.01 8.98 12.10
CA ALA A 37 -6.39 9.25 10.81
C ALA A 37 -6.01 7.96 10.07
N LEU A 38 -5.35 7.01 10.74
CA LEU A 38 -4.97 5.73 10.14
C LEU A 38 -6.19 4.88 9.77
N SER A 39 -7.24 4.90 10.61
CA SER A 39 -8.51 4.23 10.31
C SER A 39 -9.20 4.82 9.07
N ASN A 40 -9.21 6.15 8.92
CA ASN A 40 -9.77 6.80 7.73
C ASN A 40 -8.94 6.49 6.47
N ILE A 41 -7.61 6.53 6.56
CA ILE A 41 -6.73 6.15 5.45
C ILE A 41 -6.99 4.67 5.04
N ALA A 42 -7.16 3.80 6.02
CA ALA A 42 -7.49 2.38 5.75
C ALA A 42 -8.84 2.24 5.03
N LEU A 43 -9.86 3.00 5.44
CA LEU A 43 -11.18 2.98 4.80
C LEU A 43 -11.14 3.54 3.37
N ASP A 44 -10.38 4.60 3.12
CA ASP A 44 -10.19 5.16 1.77
C ASP A 44 -9.53 4.11 0.85
N LEU A 45 -8.44 3.47 1.32
CA LEU A 45 -7.76 2.41 0.56
C LEU A 45 -8.66 1.20 0.32
N LEU A 46 -9.48 0.82 1.30
CA LEU A 46 -10.47 -0.24 1.13
C LEU A 46 -11.52 0.13 0.08
N GLY A 47 -11.99 1.37 0.07
CA GLY A 47 -12.90 1.90 -0.94
C GLY A 47 -12.29 1.89 -2.35
N GLN A 48 -11.02 2.25 -2.47
CA GLN A 48 -10.25 2.17 -3.72
C GLN A 48 -10.11 0.71 -4.19
N ALA A 49 -9.72 -0.18 -3.28
CA ALA A 49 -9.60 -1.62 -3.56
C ALA A 49 -10.93 -2.20 -4.05
N ARG A 50 -12.04 -1.90 -3.36
CA ARG A 50 -13.37 -2.35 -3.75
C ARG A 50 -13.73 -1.93 -5.17
N ALA A 51 -13.58 -0.65 -5.50
CA ALA A 51 -13.89 -0.14 -6.83
C ALA A 51 -13.03 -0.80 -7.92
N LEU A 52 -11.74 -0.97 -7.66
CA LEU A 52 -10.80 -1.63 -8.58
C LEU A 52 -11.10 -3.13 -8.74
N LEU A 53 -11.46 -3.85 -7.66
CA LEU A 53 -11.83 -5.26 -7.71
C LEU A 53 -13.17 -5.48 -8.46
N THR A 54 -14.18 -4.61 -8.21
CA THR A 54 -15.44 -4.64 -8.96
C THR A 54 -15.17 -4.50 -10.46
N HIS A 55 -14.32 -3.53 -10.84
CA HIS A 55 -13.97 -3.32 -12.24
C HIS A 55 -13.14 -4.50 -12.80
N ALA A 56 -12.18 -5.03 -12.04
CA ALA A 56 -11.41 -6.20 -12.44
C ALA A 56 -12.29 -7.43 -12.69
N GLY A 57 -13.27 -7.70 -11.84
CA GLY A 57 -14.24 -8.78 -12.02
C GLY A 57 -15.10 -8.61 -13.28
N ALA A 58 -15.51 -7.37 -13.57
CA ALA A 58 -16.26 -7.05 -14.79
C ALA A 58 -15.41 -7.27 -16.05
N VAL A 59 -14.14 -6.85 -16.05
CA VAL A 59 -13.20 -7.02 -17.17
C VAL A 59 -12.84 -8.51 -17.37
N GLU A 60 -12.60 -9.23 -16.27
CA GLU A 60 -12.30 -10.66 -16.30
C GLU A 60 -13.43 -11.48 -16.92
N GLY A 61 -14.68 -11.11 -16.65
CA GLY A 61 -15.87 -11.79 -17.18
C GLY A 61 -16.09 -13.21 -16.64
N ALA A 62 -15.41 -13.60 -15.55
CA ALA A 62 -15.58 -14.91 -14.92
C ALA A 62 -16.74 -14.97 -13.91
N GLY A 63 -17.45 -13.84 -13.69
CA GLY A 63 -18.59 -13.74 -12.79
C GLY A 63 -18.20 -13.58 -11.32
N ARG A 64 -16.93 -13.31 -11.03
CA ARG A 64 -16.47 -13.03 -9.67
C ARG A 64 -16.74 -11.57 -9.32
N ASP A 65 -17.32 -11.34 -8.15
CA ASP A 65 -17.51 -10.00 -7.58
C ASP A 65 -16.28 -9.55 -6.76
N GLU A 66 -16.36 -8.34 -6.21
CA GLU A 66 -15.29 -7.77 -5.40
C GLU A 66 -15.01 -8.56 -4.12
N ASP A 67 -16.04 -9.16 -3.51
CA ASP A 67 -15.89 -9.93 -2.28
C ASP A 67 -15.23 -11.29 -2.55
N GLU A 68 -15.59 -11.97 -3.64
CA GLU A 68 -14.91 -13.18 -4.07
C GLU A 68 -13.44 -12.92 -4.38
N LEU A 69 -13.15 -11.79 -5.07
CA LEU A 69 -11.79 -11.37 -5.38
C LEU A 69 -11.02 -10.93 -4.12
N ALA A 70 -11.67 -10.33 -3.12
CA ALA A 70 -11.01 -9.91 -1.90
C ALA A 70 -10.79 -11.06 -0.90
N PHE A 71 -11.74 -12.00 -0.75
CA PHE A 71 -11.76 -12.90 0.40
C PHE A 71 -11.65 -14.38 0.07
N LEU A 72 -11.85 -14.81 -1.18
CA LEU A 72 -11.90 -16.23 -1.53
C LEU A 72 -10.71 -16.72 -2.35
N ARG A 73 -9.81 -15.83 -2.78
CA ARG A 73 -8.58 -16.22 -3.48
C ARG A 73 -7.56 -16.85 -2.52
N GLU A 74 -6.73 -17.73 -3.07
CA GLU A 74 -5.58 -18.28 -2.35
C GLU A 74 -4.42 -17.26 -2.35
N GLU A 75 -3.47 -17.44 -1.44
CA GLU A 75 -2.33 -16.53 -1.25
C GLU A 75 -1.62 -16.20 -2.58
N ARG A 76 -1.35 -17.21 -3.41
CA ARG A 76 -0.65 -17.04 -4.68
C ARG A 76 -1.46 -16.35 -5.78
N ASP A 77 -2.73 -16.10 -5.55
CA ASP A 77 -3.59 -15.39 -6.50
C ASP A 77 -3.57 -13.86 -6.28
N TYR A 78 -3.09 -13.41 -5.12
CA TYR A 78 -2.90 -11.98 -4.86
C TYR A 78 -1.69 -11.43 -5.63
N ARG A 79 -1.75 -10.12 -5.94
CA ARG A 79 -0.81 -9.43 -6.82
C ARG A 79 -0.29 -8.11 -6.23
N ASN A 80 -0.34 -7.96 -4.93
CA ASN A 80 0.16 -6.77 -4.23
C ASN A 80 1.69 -6.75 -4.16
N VAL A 81 2.27 -5.58 -4.01
CA VAL A 81 3.69 -5.44 -3.67
C VAL A 81 3.98 -5.95 -2.26
N VAL A 82 5.13 -6.61 -2.05
CA VAL A 82 5.50 -7.17 -0.73
C VAL A 82 5.63 -6.09 0.36
N LEU A 83 5.99 -4.87 -0.01
CA LEU A 83 6.10 -3.75 0.92
C LEU A 83 4.87 -3.60 1.84
N VAL A 84 3.65 -3.81 1.30
CA VAL A 84 2.40 -3.63 2.06
C VAL A 84 2.02 -4.84 2.90
N GLU A 85 2.69 -5.99 2.74
CA GLU A 85 2.50 -7.18 3.57
C GLU A 85 3.26 -7.12 4.89
N LEU A 86 4.32 -6.33 4.93
CA LEU A 86 5.23 -6.30 6.07
C LEU A 86 4.48 -5.87 7.34
N PRO A 87 4.73 -6.53 8.48
CA PRO A 87 4.03 -6.23 9.72
C PRO A 87 4.35 -4.82 10.24
N ASN A 88 3.46 -4.29 11.06
CA ASN A 88 3.70 -3.04 11.79
C ASN A 88 4.67 -3.21 12.97
N ALA A 89 5.25 -4.40 13.15
CA ALA A 89 6.12 -4.75 14.27
C ALA A 89 7.58 -4.55 13.90
N ALA A 90 8.34 -3.87 14.77
CA ALA A 90 9.79 -3.84 14.68
C ALA A 90 10.39 -5.22 15.00
N ALA A 91 11.55 -5.51 14.39
CA ALA A 91 12.34 -6.71 14.73
C ALA A 91 12.77 -6.75 16.21
N SER A 92 12.69 -5.63 16.90
CA SER A 92 12.95 -5.50 18.34
C SER A 92 11.91 -4.55 18.97
N PRO A 93 10.83 -5.06 19.57
CA PRO A 93 9.78 -4.24 20.17
C PRO A 93 10.35 -3.46 21.37
N SER A 94 10.38 -2.14 21.28
CA SER A 94 10.89 -1.29 22.36
C SER A 94 9.83 -0.85 23.37
N ASP A 95 8.53 -1.08 23.08
CA ASP A 95 7.42 -0.45 23.79
C ASP A 95 6.27 -1.40 24.21
N GLY A 96 6.53 -2.70 24.33
CA GLY A 96 5.58 -3.67 24.91
C GLY A 96 4.42 -4.09 23.99
N ASN A 97 4.07 -3.32 22.97
CA ASN A 97 2.98 -3.62 22.01
C ASN A 97 3.47 -4.33 20.74
N GLY A 98 4.77 -4.47 20.54
CA GLY A 98 5.33 -5.09 19.35
C GLY A 98 5.15 -4.28 18.05
N ARG A 99 4.49 -3.10 18.09
CA ARG A 99 4.25 -2.24 16.93
C ARG A 99 5.25 -1.09 16.86
N ASP A 100 5.65 -0.71 15.64
CA ASP A 100 6.52 0.44 15.41
C ASP A 100 5.85 1.43 14.46
N PHE A 101 5.45 2.58 15.02
CA PHE A 101 4.80 3.64 14.25
C PHE A 101 5.72 4.20 13.15
N ALA A 102 7.04 4.19 13.34
CA ALA A 102 7.99 4.64 12.34
C ALA A 102 7.93 3.79 11.05
N LEU A 103 7.80 2.46 11.16
CA LEU A 103 7.61 1.59 10.00
C LEU A 103 6.33 1.96 9.21
N THR A 104 5.24 2.20 9.92
CA THR A 104 3.97 2.60 9.32
C THR A 104 4.09 3.94 8.61
N VAL A 105 4.70 4.94 9.23
CA VAL A 105 4.87 6.28 8.64
C VAL A 105 5.73 6.21 7.37
N VAL A 106 6.88 5.52 7.41
CA VAL A 106 7.76 5.37 6.24
C VAL A 106 7.06 4.64 5.10
N ARG A 107 6.37 3.51 5.40
CA ARG A 107 5.61 2.76 4.40
C ARG A 107 4.49 3.60 3.79
N ASN A 108 3.68 4.27 4.61
CA ASN A 108 2.60 5.12 4.14
C ASN A 108 3.09 6.24 3.24
N ALA A 109 4.17 6.95 3.63
CA ALA A 109 4.74 8.01 2.82
C ALA A 109 5.22 7.49 1.45
N ALA A 110 5.93 6.36 1.43
CA ALA A 110 6.41 5.75 0.20
C ALA A 110 5.27 5.33 -0.74
N VAL A 111 4.25 4.64 -0.20
CA VAL A 111 3.10 4.15 -0.97
C VAL A 111 2.21 5.31 -1.41
N ALA A 112 1.97 6.31 -0.55
CA ALA A 112 1.10 7.44 -0.89
C ALA A 112 1.70 8.33 -2.00
N ILE A 113 3.03 8.58 -2.00
CA ILE A 113 3.70 9.28 -3.09
C ILE A 113 3.54 8.50 -4.40
N TRP A 114 3.72 7.18 -4.36
CA TRP A 114 3.57 6.31 -5.52
C TRP A 114 2.13 6.28 -6.04
N LEU A 115 1.13 6.09 -5.17
CA LEU A 115 -0.29 6.10 -5.55
C LEU A 115 -0.74 7.45 -6.11
N GLU A 116 -0.28 8.58 -5.53
CA GLU A 116 -0.60 9.91 -6.06
C GLU A 116 -0.13 10.03 -7.51
N LEU A 117 1.13 9.70 -7.78
CA LEU A 117 1.71 9.75 -9.11
C LEU A 117 0.98 8.83 -10.11
N LEU A 118 0.62 7.63 -9.66
CA LEU A 118 -0.09 6.67 -10.48
C LEU A 118 -1.51 7.15 -10.81
N TYR A 119 -2.28 7.54 -9.79
CA TYR A 119 -3.65 8.02 -10.01
C TYR A 119 -3.68 9.33 -10.81
N GLU A 120 -2.70 10.23 -10.68
CA GLU A 120 -2.60 11.42 -11.54
C GLU A 120 -2.54 11.04 -13.03
N ARG A 121 -1.79 10.01 -13.39
CA ARG A 121 -1.70 9.53 -14.77
C ARG A 121 -2.94 8.74 -15.21
N LEU A 122 -3.51 7.94 -14.32
CA LEU A 122 -4.69 7.12 -14.62
C LEU A 122 -5.97 7.94 -14.87
N GLN A 123 -6.04 9.20 -14.46
CA GLN A 123 -7.18 10.09 -14.81
C GLN A 123 -7.38 10.27 -16.32
N THR A 124 -6.35 10.04 -17.11
CA THR A 124 -6.41 10.12 -18.57
C THR A 124 -6.45 8.76 -19.26
N SER A 125 -6.74 7.70 -18.52
CA SER A 125 -6.94 6.35 -19.05
C SER A 125 -8.03 6.31 -20.12
N ALA A 126 -7.83 5.53 -21.17
CA ALA A 126 -8.89 5.21 -22.12
C ALA A 126 -9.95 4.28 -21.50
N ASP A 127 -9.62 3.55 -20.43
CA ASP A 127 -10.58 2.87 -19.58
C ASP A 127 -11.28 3.91 -18.69
N THR A 128 -12.52 4.26 -19.09
CA THR A 128 -13.27 5.34 -18.44
C THR A 128 -13.67 5.03 -17.00
N GLU A 129 -13.87 3.76 -16.65
CA GLU A 129 -14.14 3.35 -15.26
C GLU A 129 -12.91 3.56 -14.41
N LEU A 130 -11.75 3.08 -14.86
CA LEU A 130 -10.47 3.31 -14.16
C LEU A 130 -10.14 4.79 -14.05
N ALA A 131 -10.39 5.60 -15.09
CA ALA A 131 -10.19 7.06 -15.04
C ALA A 131 -11.11 7.70 -13.97
N GLY A 132 -12.35 7.26 -13.84
CA GLY A 132 -13.29 7.71 -12.81
C GLY A 132 -12.83 7.34 -11.39
N ILE A 133 -12.38 6.10 -11.19
CA ILE A 133 -11.78 5.64 -9.92
C ILE A 133 -10.57 6.49 -9.57
N ALA A 134 -9.65 6.70 -10.51
CA ALA A 134 -8.44 7.50 -10.30
C ALA A 134 -8.76 8.96 -9.94
N ALA A 135 -9.74 9.58 -10.60
CA ALA A 135 -10.14 10.97 -10.34
C ALA A 135 -10.71 11.19 -8.93
N LYS A 136 -11.35 10.16 -8.36
CA LYS A 136 -11.78 10.16 -6.95
C LYS A 136 -10.57 9.92 -6.03
N SER A 137 -9.85 8.83 -6.26
CA SER A 137 -8.80 8.32 -5.38
C SER A 137 -7.62 9.28 -5.23
N VAL A 138 -7.25 10.03 -6.28
CA VAL A 138 -6.16 11.01 -6.20
C VAL A 138 -6.37 12.07 -5.13
N LYS A 139 -7.61 12.44 -4.81
CA LYS A 139 -7.92 13.43 -3.77
C LYS A 139 -7.67 12.85 -2.38
N GLU A 140 -8.06 11.61 -2.16
CA GLU A 140 -7.85 10.86 -0.93
C GLU A 140 -6.34 10.66 -0.70
N VAL A 141 -5.64 10.17 -1.72
CA VAL A 141 -4.20 9.87 -1.63
C VAL A 141 -3.34 11.14 -1.43
N ARG A 142 -3.76 12.29 -1.92
CA ARG A 142 -3.09 13.57 -1.61
C ARG A 142 -3.11 13.87 -0.11
N TYR A 143 -4.23 13.59 0.56
CA TYR A 143 -4.30 13.68 2.02
C TYR A 143 -3.37 12.63 2.68
N HIS A 144 -3.39 11.37 2.22
CA HIS A 144 -2.52 10.31 2.76
C HIS A 144 -1.04 10.69 2.66
N ARG A 145 -0.62 11.23 1.52
CA ARG A 145 0.75 11.71 1.31
C ARG A 145 1.07 12.87 2.25
N GLN A 146 0.20 13.89 2.32
CA GLN A 146 0.43 15.04 3.20
C GLN A 146 0.58 14.59 4.65
N HIS A 147 -0.37 13.80 5.16
CA HIS A 147 -0.37 13.30 6.53
C HIS A 147 0.91 12.49 6.85
N SER A 148 1.25 11.52 6.00
CA SER A 148 2.42 10.66 6.24
C SER A 148 3.74 11.40 6.08
N SER A 149 3.82 12.38 5.16
CA SER A 149 5.00 13.23 4.99
C SER A 149 5.22 14.14 6.20
N ASP A 150 4.16 14.77 6.70
CA ASP A 150 4.23 15.63 7.90
C ASP A 150 4.73 14.84 9.12
N TRP A 151 4.26 13.60 9.28
CA TRP A 151 4.75 12.73 10.35
C TRP A 151 6.19 12.29 10.14
N LEU A 152 6.58 11.99 8.91
CA LEU A 152 7.96 11.60 8.58
C LEU A 152 8.94 12.73 8.92
N VAL A 153 8.61 13.97 8.53
CA VAL A 153 9.40 15.15 8.89
C VAL A 153 9.41 15.38 10.39
N ARG A 154 8.25 15.39 11.03
CA ARG A 154 8.11 15.63 12.48
C ARG A 154 8.89 14.65 13.34
N LEU A 155 8.91 13.36 12.96
CA LEU A 155 9.63 12.34 13.70
C LEU A 155 11.12 12.27 13.32
N GLY A 156 11.44 12.53 12.06
CA GLY A 156 12.82 12.53 11.56
C GLY A 156 13.63 13.73 12.09
N ASP A 157 13.05 14.93 12.09
CA ASP A 157 13.66 16.17 12.63
C ASP A 157 13.27 16.42 14.10
N GLY A 158 12.82 15.41 14.80
CA GLY A 158 12.36 15.51 16.18
C GLY A 158 13.47 15.27 17.21
N THR A 159 13.24 14.32 18.10
CA THR A 159 14.25 13.91 19.09
C THR A 159 15.25 12.91 18.49
N ALA A 160 16.44 12.79 19.10
CA ALA A 160 17.41 11.77 18.71
C ALA A 160 16.82 10.34 18.71
N GLY A 161 15.89 10.06 19.64
CA GLY A 161 15.20 8.76 19.73
C GLY A 161 14.22 8.52 18.59
N SER A 162 13.40 9.53 18.22
CA SER A 162 12.48 9.41 17.09
C SER A 162 13.23 9.34 15.76
N GLN A 163 14.27 10.16 15.58
CA GLN A 163 15.12 10.13 14.39
C GLN A 163 15.77 8.75 14.20
N ALA A 164 16.35 8.17 15.25
CA ALA A 164 16.96 6.86 15.18
C ALA A 164 15.96 5.76 14.77
N ARG A 165 14.71 5.81 15.29
CA ARG A 165 13.64 4.88 14.89
C ARG A 165 13.23 5.08 13.43
N MET A 166 13.04 6.32 13.00
CA MET A 166 12.71 6.62 11.59
C MET A 166 13.82 6.14 10.64
N GLN A 167 15.08 6.37 10.99
CA GLN A 167 16.21 5.89 10.19
C GLN A 167 16.28 4.36 10.16
N ALA A 168 16.01 3.67 11.26
CA ALA A 168 15.95 2.22 11.31
C ALA A 168 14.80 1.68 10.43
N ALA A 169 13.61 2.27 10.52
CA ALA A 169 12.47 1.90 9.69
C ALA A 169 12.77 2.12 8.20
N LEU A 170 13.37 3.24 7.85
CA LEU A 170 13.79 3.56 6.49
C LEU A 170 14.79 2.52 5.94
N ASN A 171 15.78 2.12 6.74
CA ASN A 171 16.77 1.12 6.35
C ASN A 171 16.14 -0.26 6.11
N VAL A 172 15.15 -0.64 6.93
CA VAL A 172 14.43 -1.92 6.80
C VAL A 172 13.55 -1.94 5.55
N LEU A 173 12.83 -0.84 5.25
CA LEU A 173 11.82 -0.82 4.19
C LEU A 173 12.38 -0.49 2.81
N THR A 174 13.49 0.26 2.72
CA THR A 174 14.07 0.67 1.42
C THR A 174 14.28 -0.49 0.44
N PRO A 175 14.74 -1.69 0.85
CA PRO A 175 14.90 -2.82 -0.08
C PRO A 175 13.63 -3.23 -0.83
N TYR A 176 12.46 -2.96 -0.27
CA TYR A 176 11.16 -3.33 -0.83
C TYR A 176 10.58 -2.28 -1.80
N PHE A 177 11.18 -1.10 -1.91
CA PHE A 177 10.65 -0.02 -2.76
C PHE A 177 10.81 -0.31 -4.25
N ASN A 178 11.78 -1.14 -4.64
CA ASN A 178 12.02 -1.45 -6.05
C ASN A 178 10.80 -2.07 -6.74
N GLU A 179 10.01 -2.85 -6.01
CA GLU A 179 8.83 -3.52 -6.57
C GLU A 179 7.72 -2.53 -6.98
N LEU A 180 7.71 -1.31 -6.42
CA LEU A 180 6.78 -0.25 -6.83
C LEU A 180 6.94 0.16 -8.31
N PHE A 181 8.02 -0.26 -8.98
CA PHE A 181 8.40 0.23 -10.31
C PHE A 181 8.56 -0.87 -11.36
N VAL A 182 8.21 -2.12 -11.06
CA VAL A 182 8.45 -3.27 -11.97
C VAL A 182 7.23 -3.77 -12.73
N VAL A 183 6.11 -3.07 -12.68
CA VAL A 183 4.89 -3.44 -13.41
C VAL A 183 4.91 -2.82 -14.80
N GLU A 184 4.70 -3.64 -15.83
CA GLU A 184 4.52 -3.18 -17.20
C GLU A 184 3.21 -2.42 -17.37
N GLY A 185 3.19 -1.44 -18.26
CA GLY A 185 2.00 -0.72 -18.64
C GLY A 185 1.06 -1.56 -19.51
N VAL A 186 -0.17 -1.13 -19.60
CA VAL A 186 -1.18 -1.71 -20.49
C VAL A 186 -1.68 -0.60 -21.41
N ASP A 187 -1.50 -0.78 -22.71
CA ASP A 187 -1.83 0.22 -23.73
C ASP A 187 -3.27 0.74 -23.58
N GLY A 188 -3.40 2.04 -23.45
CA GLY A 188 -4.69 2.72 -23.27
C GLY A 188 -5.32 2.58 -21.88
N VAL A 189 -4.81 1.68 -21.01
CA VAL A 189 -5.34 1.44 -19.66
C VAL A 189 -4.50 2.18 -18.61
N GLY A 190 -3.20 1.93 -18.56
CA GLY A 190 -2.37 2.57 -17.56
C GLY A 190 -0.87 2.51 -17.90
N PRO A 191 -0.07 3.41 -17.30
CA PRO A 191 1.36 3.51 -17.53
C PRO A 191 2.11 2.30 -16.95
N ALA A 192 3.34 2.05 -17.45
CA ALA A 192 4.28 1.23 -16.72
C ALA A 192 4.65 1.91 -15.39
N TRP A 193 4.67 1.15 -14.29
CA TRP A 193 4.98 1.75 -12.98
C TRP A 193 6.41 2.28 -12.91
N GLY A 194 7.33 1.71 -13.71
CA GLY A 194 8.70 2.21 -13.85
C GLY A 194 8.80 3.66 -14.35
N GLU A 195 7.78 4.15 -15.08
CA GLU A 195 7.73 5.55 -15.52
C GLU A 195 7.53 6.55 -14.38
N LEU A 196 7.07 6.07 -13.21
CA LEU A 196 6.88 6.89 -12.01
C LEU A 196 8.18 7.09 -11.23
N GLU A 197 9.14 6.19 -11.41
CA GLU A 197 10.34 6.09 -10.56
C GLU A 197 11.16 7.40 -10.48
N PRO A 198 11.48 8.10 -11.58
CA PRO A 198 12.30 9.31 -11.51
C PRO A 198 11.64 10.41 -10.66
N GLU A 199 10.32 10.62 -10.83
CA GLU A 199 9.59 11.63 -10.08
C GLU A 199 9.37 11.20 -8.62
N TRP A 200 9.08 9.93 -8.38
CA TRP A 200 8.97 9.38 -7.03
C TRP A 200 10.29 9.55 -6.26
N ARG A 201 11.43 9.19 -6.87
CA ARG A 201 12.75 9.34 -6.24
C ARG A 201 13.07 10.78 -5.92
N ALA A 202 12.71 11.72 -6.78
CA ALA A 202 12.92 13.16 -6.55
C ALA A 202 12.09 13.65 -5.36
N ARG A 203 10.79 13.31 -5.30
CA ARG A 203 9.91 13.67 -4.18
C ARG A 203 10.36 13.01 -2.87
N TRP A 204 10.76 11.73 -2.94
CA TRP A 204 11.26 10.98 -1.79
C TRP A 204 12.56 11.57 -1.23
N ALA A 205 13.53 11.90 -2.08
CA ALA A 205 14.80 12.52 -1.66
C ALA A 205 14.57 13.87 -0.99
N ALA A 206 13.68 14.72 -1.54
CA ALA A 206 13.33 16.01 -0.94
C ALA A 206 12.69 15.81 0.45
N LEU A 207 11.78 14.84 0.60
CA LEU A 207 11.14 14.53 1.87
C LEU A 207 12.14 14.02 2.92
N LEU A 208 13.08 13.14 2.54
CA LEU A 208 14.13 12.67 3.45
C LEU A 208 15.07 13.79 3.88
N GLN A 209 15.40 14.72 2.97
CA GLN A 209 16.22 15.89 3.29
C GLN A 209 15.51 16.78 4.32
N GLU A 210 14.21 17.07 4.13
CA GLU A 210 13.41 17.85 5.08
C GLU A 210 13.32 17.16 6.45
N ALA A 211 13.18 15.83 6.43
CA ALA A 211 13.12 15.00 7.65
C ALA A 211 14.50 14.76 8.31
N THR A 212 15.57 15.33 7.81
CA THR A 212 16.96 15.12 8.32
C THR A 212 17.40 13.65 8.35
N LEU A 213 16.83 12.81 7.48
CA LEU A 213 17.15 11.40 7.37
C LEU A 213 18.18 11.14 6.27
N THR A 214 19.05 10.18 6.51
CA THR A 214 20.06 9.78 5.54
C THR A 214 19.48 8.72 4.58
N PRO A 215 19.46 8.95 3.27
CA PRO A 215 19.03 7.95 2.31
C PRO A 215 19.86 6.66 2.46
N PRO A 216 19.24 5.49 2.64
CA PRO A 216 19.96 4.22 2.62
C PRO A 216 20.61 3.97 1.27
N ARG A 217 21.57 3.06 1.23
CA ARG A 217 22.15 2.58 -0.03
C ARG A 217 21.06 1.85 -0.83
N ASP A 218 21.12 1.98 -2.16
CA ASP A 218 20.27 1.20 -3.03
C ASP A 218 20.46 -0.29 -2.77
N SER A 219 19.36 -1.02 -2.77
CA SER A 219 19.33 -2.46 -2.57
C SER A 219 19.14 -3.17 -3.92
N ALA A 220 19.89 -4.24 -4.13
CA ALA A 220 19.68 -5.14 -5.27
C ALA A 220 18.55 -6.16 -5.00
N MET A 221 17.90 -6.11 -3.82
CA MET A 221 16.80 -7.01 -3.48
C MET A 221 15.60 -6.77 -4.41
N GLN A 222 15.06 -7.85 -4.93
CA GLN A 222 13.84 -7.84 -5.72
C GLN A 222 12.82 -8.76 -5.06
N THR A 223 11.67 -8.21 -4.77
CA THR A 223 10.49 -8.95 -4.33
C THR A 223 9.55 -9.15 -5.51
N ARG A 224 8.61 -10.11 -5.38
CA ARG A 224 7.75 -10.53 -6.49
C ARG A 224 6.32 -10.84 -6.03
N GLY A 225 5.80 -10.09 -5.07
CA GLY A 225 4.40 -10.18 -4.63
C GLY A 225 3.42 -9.95 -5.77
N ILE A 226 3.75 -9.02 -6.69
CA ILE A 226 3.00 -8.78 -7.92
C ILE A 226 2.88 -10.00 -8.85
N ASP A 227 3.71 -11.03 -8.65
CA ASP A 227 3.68 -12.30 -9.37
C ASP A 227 3.14 -13.45 -8.50
N GLY A 228 2.65 -13.17 -7.29
CA GLY A 228 2.13 -14.15 -6.33
C GLY A 228 3.22 -14.86 -5.51
N ILE A 229 4.40 -14.25 -5.39
CA ILE A 229 5.49 -14.72 -4.51
C ILE A 229 5.60 -13.78 -3.34
N HIS A 230 4.89 -14.12 -2.28
CA HIS A 230 4.68 -13.29 -1.10
C HIS A 230 5.71 -13.55 0.01
N SER A 231 5.72 -12.65 1.00
CA SER A 231 6.44 -12.86 2.24
C SER A 231 5.72 -13.85 3.16
N GLU A 232 6.42 -14.37 4.16
CA GLU A 232 5.84 -15.24 5.20
C GLU A 232 4.68 -14.57 5.97
N HIS A 233 4.57 -13.25 5.90
CA HIS A 233 3.56 -12.47 6.59
C HIS A 233 2.20 -12.47 5.88
N MET A 234 2.15 -12.77 4.59
CA MET A 234 0.92 -12.73 3.80
C MET A 234 -0.08 -13.77 4.26
N GLY A 235 0.33 -15.01 4.48
CA GLY A 235 -0.54 -16.08 4.95
C GLY A 235 -1.20 -15.77 6.32
N HIS A 236 -0.47 -15.15 7.24
CA HIS A 236 -1.01 -14.70 8.52
C HIS A 236 -2.05 -13.59 8.36
N LEU A 237 -1.78 -12.63 7.49
CA LEU A 237 -2.69 -11.52 7.20
C LEU A 237 -3.99 -12.07 6.58
N LEU A 238 -3.89 -12.92 5.57
CA LEU A 238 -5.04 -13.54 4.91
C LEU A 238 -5.84 -14.42 5.87
N GLY A 239 -5.18 -15.17 6.75
CA GLY A 239 -5.84 -15.97 7.76
C GLY A 239 -6.76 -15.15 8.68
N THR A 240 -6.39 -13.89 8.95
CA THR A 240 -7.25 -12.96 9.71
C THR A 240 -8.32 -12.32 8.81
N MET A 241 -7.93 -11.81 7.65
CA MET A 241 -8.79 -11.06 6.74
C MET A 241 -9.93 -11.92 6.18
N GLN A 242 -9.64 -13.16 5.80
CA GLN A 242 -10.58 -14.06 5.11
C GLN A 242 -11.41 -14.92 6.04
N TYR A 243 -11.13 -14.92 7.35
CA TYR A 243 -11.70 -15.87 8.30
C TYR A 243 -13.23 -15.92 8.29
N LEU A 244 -13.90 -14.77 8.37
CA LEU A 244 -15.36 -14.74 8.46
C LEU A 244 -16.03 -15.24 7.18
N GLN A 245 -15.56 -14.79 6.02
CA GLN A 245 -16.13 -15.18 4.72
C GLN A 245 -15.94 -16.66 4.42
N ARG A 246 -14.80 -17.22 4.83
CA ARG A 246 -14.52 -18.66 4.65
C ARG A 246 -15.22 -19.53 5.68
N ALA A 247 -15.36 -19.06 6.92
CA ALA A 247 -16.04 -19.82 8.00
C ALA A 247 -17.57 -19.81 7.84
N TYR A 248 -18.14 -18.76 7.24
CA TYR A 248 -19.59 -18.58 7.08
C TYR A 248 -19.94 -18.23 5.62
N PRO A 249 -19.79 -19.19 4.66
CA PRO A 249 -20.09 -18.96 3.26
C PRO A 249 -21.54 -18.51 3.05
N GLY A 250 -21.71 -17.41 2.28
CA GLY A 250 -23.06 -16.83 2.04
C GLY A 250 -23.62 -16.03 3.22
N GLY A 251 -22.84 -15.76 4.24
CA GLY A 251 -23.20 -14.84 5.33
C GLY A 251 -23.44 -13.42 4.79
N VAL A 252 -24.47 -12.75 5.31
CA VAL A 252 -24.78 -11.34 5.02
C VAL A 252 -24.37 -10.54 6.25
N TRP A 253 -23.49 -9.55 6.08
CA TRP A 253 -22.90 -8.72 7.13
C TRP A 253 -23.36 -7.26 7.04
#